data_c99acc942b726c62ee4e8d80da726c0f
#
_entry.id   c99acc942b726c62ee4e8d80da726c0f
#
_cell.length_a   1.000
_cell.length_b   1.000
_cell.length_c   1.000
_cell.angle_alpha   90.00
_cell.angle_beta   90.00
_cell.angle_gamma   90.00
#
_symmetry.space_group_name_H-M   'P 1'
#
loop_
_entity.id
_entity.type
_entity.pdbx_description
1 polymer ?
#
loop_
_entity_poly.entity_id
_entity_poly.type
_entity_poly.pdbx_seq_one_letter_code
_entity_poly.pdbx_strand_id
1 'polypeptide(L)'
;MLKVNSFFNTIFSRSEKKKLAEFQRTVQLINDLEPEIEKLSQDMLLKRISEIKSEISNGKKIDDYLVESFAMVREASKRTLGQRHFDVQLIGGMVLHNGGISEMKTGEGKTLVSTLAAFLNSLSGKGVHIVTVNDYLARRDAEWMGSIFNYLGLSVGCLTNDTEGREKRKEQYACDITYGTNNEFGFDY
;
A
#
# COMPACT_ATOMS: atom_id res chain seq x y z
N MET A 1 -28.62 -15.62 9.86
CA MET A 1 -27.54 -14.61 10.04
C MET A 1 -26.92 -14.58 11.45
N LEU A 2 -27.18 -15.54 12.33
CA LEU A 2 -26.82 -15.50 13.76
C LEU A 2 -25.75 -16.52 14.23
N LYS A 3 -25.17 -17.36 13.35
CA LYS A 3 -24.17 -18.37 13.75
C LYS A 3 -22.71 -18.02 13.46
N VAL A 4 -22.44 -17.02 12.63
CA VAL A 4 -21.06 -16.60 12.26
C VAL A 4 -20.41 -15.82 13.40
N ASN A 5 -21.16 -14.96 14.10
CA ASN A 5 -20.63 -14.13 15.18
C ASN A 5 -20.20 -14.94 16.44
N SER A 6 -20.79 -16.13 16.67
CA SER A 6 -20.44 -16.95 17.83
C SER A 6 -19.08 -17.64 17.68
N PHE A 7 -18.71 -18.05 16.47
CA PHE A 7 -17.45 -18.74 16.19
C PHE A 7 -16.25 -17.79 16.30
N PHE A 8 -16.39 -16.56 15.80
CA PHE A 8 -15.37 -15.52 15.92
C PHE A 8 -15.11 -15.10 17.38
N ASN A 9 -16.11 -15.17 18.25
CA ASN A 9 -15.96 -14.78 19.64
C ASN A 9 -15.07 -15.73 20.47
N THR A 10 -14.80 -16.94 20.02
CA THR A 10 -14.05 -17.96 20.75
C THR A 10 -12.55 -17.97 20.37
N ILE A 11 -12.17 -17.43 19.19
CA ILE A 11 -10.82 -17.56 18.64
C ILE A 11 -9.94 -16.34 18.91
N PHE A 12 -10.52 -15.15 19.05
CA PHE A 12 -9.73 -13.91 19.23
C PHE A 12 -9.64 -13.48 20.69
N SER A 13 -8.43 -13.12 21.12
CA SER A 13 -8.19 -12.50 22.42
C SER A 13 -8.92 -11.13 22.53
N ARG A 14 -9.13 -10.65 23.74
CA ARG A 14 -9.76 -9.33 23.99
C ARG A 14 -8.98 -8.19 23.31
N SER A 15 -7.66 -8.30 23.24
CA SER A 15 -6.76 -7.34 22.57
C SER A 15 -6.96 -7.33 21.07
N GLU A 16 -7.05 -8.51 20.43
CA GLU A 16 -7.25 -8.63 18.98
C GLU A 16 -8.62 -8.08 18.56
N LYS A 17 -9.65 -8.36 19.34
CA LYS A 17 -11.00 -7.79 19.10
C LYS A 17 -11.01 -6.26 19.16
N LYS A 18 -10.25 -5.69 20.11
CA LYS A 18 -10.12 -4.23 20.22
C LYS A 18 -9.40 -3.67 18.98
N LYS A 19 -8.29 -4.26 18.58
CA LYS A 19 -7.52 -3.84 17.39
C LYS A 19 -8.35 -3.95 16.11
N LEU A 20 -9.10 -5.04 15.94
CA LEU A 20 -10.01 -5.21 14.80
C LEU A 20 -11.11 -4.14 14.78
N ALA A 21 -11.68 -3.81 15.93
CA ALA A 21 -12.68 -2.75 16.04
C ALA A 21 -12.11 -1.36 15.72
N GLU A 22 -10.85 -1.09 16.04
CA GLU A 22 -10.14 0.14 15.64
C GLU A 22 -9.95 0.18 14.12
N PHE A 23 -9.51 -0.90 13.50
CA PHE A 23 -9.40 -0.98 12.03
C PHE A 23 -10.75 -0.80 11.34
N GLN A 24 -11.81 -1.40 11.85
CA GLN A 24 -13.17 -1.21 11.30
C GLN A 24 -13.65 0.25 11.36
N ARG A 25 -13.32 0.98 12.41
CA ARG A 25 -13.62 2.42 12.49
C ARG A 25 -12.83 3.21 11.46
N THR A 26 -11.55 2.87 11.27
CA THR A 26 -10.71 3.51 10.24
C THR A 26 -11.24 3.21 8.83
N VAL A 27 -11.69 1.98 8.57
CA VAL A 27 -12.37 1.62 7.30
C VAL A 27 -13.59 2.50 7.07
N GLN A 28 -14.39 2.74 8.10
CA GLN A 28 -15.56 3.62 7.96
C GLN A 28 -15.16 5.05 7.59
N LEU A 29 -14.11 5.61 8.22
CA LEU A 29 -13.59 6.93 7.86
C LEU A 29 -13.09 6.98 6.41
N ILE A 30 -12.44 5.91 5.92
CA ILE A 30 -12.00 5.81 4.52
C ILE A 30 -13.22 5.76 3.58
N ASN A 31 -14.27 5.02 3.94
CA ASN A 31 -15.51 4.94 3.17
C ASN A 31 -16.25 6.28 3.13
N ASP A 32 -16.29 7.00 4.25
CA ASP A 32 -16.93 8.30 4.35
C ASP A 32 -16.21 9.37 3.51
N LEU A 33 -14.87 9.25 3.37
CA LEU A 33 -14.05 10.16 2.58
C LEU A 33 -14.09 9.85 1.07
N GLU A 34 -14.42 8.61 0.67
CA GLU A 34 -14.37 8.16 -0.73
C GLU A 34 -15.13 9.09 -1.70
N PRO A 35 -16.37 9.55 -1.40
CA PRO A 35 -17.11 10.44 -2.30
C PRO A 35 -16.45 11.82 -2.53
N GLU A 36 -15.62 12.28 -1.62
CA GLU A 36 -14.86 13.52 -1.75
C GLU A 36 -13.64 13.30 -2.64
N ILE A 37 -12.90 12.22 -2.41
CA ILE A 37 -11.73 11.84 -3.22
C ILE A 37 -12.15 11.54 -4.67
N GLU A 38 -13.29 10.91 -4.90
CA GLU A 38 -13.82 10.60 -6.23
C GLU A 38 -14.06 11.87 -7.10
N LYS A 39 -14.34 13.01 -6.48
CA LYS A 39 -14.54 14.30 -7.18
C LYS A 39 -13.24 14.99 -7.58
N LEU A 40 -12.11 14.60 -6.98
CA LEU A 40 -10.82 15.24 -7.24
C LEU A 40 -10.27 14.82 -8.62
N SER A 41 -9.77 15.79 -9.38
CA SER A 41 -8.96 15.49 -10.56
C SER A 41 -7.61 14.88 -10.16
N GLN A 42 -6.91 14.25 -11.12
CA GLN A 42 -5.56 13.75 -10.87
C GLN A 42 -4.63 14.87 -10.37
N ASP A 43 -4.67 16.06 -10.99
CA ASP A 43 -3.83 17.20 -10.59
C ASP A 43 -4.09 17.63 -9.14
N MET A 44 -5.35 17.59 -8.70
CA MET A 44 -5.71 17.90 -7.32
C MET A 44 -5.17 16.84 -6.35
N LEU A 45 -5.22 15.54 -6.72
CA LEU A 45 -4.61 14.48 -5.94
C LEU A 45 -3.09 14.65 -5.85
N LEU A 46 -2.41 14.91 -6.96
CA LEU A 46 -0.96 15.13 -6.99
C LEU A 46 -0.53 16.34 -6.15
N LYS A 47 -1.28 17.44 -6.23
CA LYS A 47 -1.06 18.60 -5.38
C LYS A 47 -1.17 18.24 -3.91
N ARG A 48 -2.25 17.53 -3.53
CA ARG A 48 -2.47 17.13 -2.13
C ARG A 48 -1.39 16.19 -1.62
N ILE A 49 -0.93 15.24 -2.44
CA ILE A 49 0.19 14.33 -2.12
C ILE A 49 1.48 15.12 -1.87
N SER A 50 1.76 16.15 -2.68
CA SER A 50 2.92 17.02 -2.48
C SER A 50 2.83 17.79 -1.15
N GLU A 51 1.65 18.29 -0.79
CA GLU A 51 1.41 18.93 0.51
C GLU A 51 1.66 17.96 1.67
N ILE A 52 1.13 16.73 1.59
CA ILE A 52 1.32 15.70 2.61
C ILE A 52 2.81 15.36 2.77
N LYS A 53 3.55 15.15 1.66
CA LYS A 53 5.01 14.92 1.70
C LYS A 53 5.73 16.08 2.42
N SER A 54 5.36 17.32 2.14
CA SER A 54 5.91 18.51 2.81
C SER A 54 5.56 18.52 4.30
N GLU A 55 4.33 18.24 4.66
CA GLU A 55 3.89 18.22 6.06
C GLU A 55 4.60 17.12 6.87
N ILE A 56 4.82 15.93 6.29
CA ILE A 56 5.59 14.84 6.91
C ILE A 56 7.06 15.26 7.08
N SER A 57 7.66 15.88 6.06
CA SER A 57 9.05 16.38 6.16
C SER A 57 9.22 17.44 7.25
N ASN A 58 8.15 18.19 7.56
CA ASN A 58 8.08 19.18 8.63
C ASN A 58 7.71 18.58 10.01
N GLY A 59 7.70 17.25 10.13
CA GLY A 59 7.57 16.55 11.40
C GLY A 59 6.17 16.05 11.76
N LYS A 60 5.18 16.13 10.85
CA LYS A 60 3.90 15.47 11.05
C LYS A 60 4.07 13.94 10.94
N LYS A 61 3.24 13.20 11.67
CA LYS A 61 3.28 11.74 11.66
C LYS A 61 2.63 11.20 10.40
N ILE A 62 3.24 10.18 9.83
CA ILE A 62 2.74 9.50 8.64
C ILE A 62 1.35 8.86 8.89
N ASP A 63 1.11 8.38 10.11
CA ASP A 63 -0.15 7.76 10.52
C ASP A 63 -1.34 8.73 10.45
N ASP A 64 -1.09 10.04 10.60
CA ASP A 64 -2.14 11.07 10.50
C ASP A 64 -2.77 11.12 9.11
N TYR A 65 -2.07 10.59 8.09
CA TYR A 65 -2.51 10.56 6.70
C TYR A 65 -3.02 9.20 6.21
N LEU A 66 -3.14 8.20 7.10
CA LEU A 66 -3.54 6.84 6.72
C LEU A 66 -4.90 6.81 6.03
N VAL A 67 -5.90 7.47 6.59
CA VAL A 67 -7.28 7.51 6.04
C VAL A 67 -7.29 8.12 4.65
N GLU A 68 -6.68 9.30 4.49
CA GLU A 68 -6.63 10.02 3.23
C GLU A 68 -5.82 9.28 2.17
N SER A 69 -4.64 8.74 2.55
CA SER A 69 -3.79 7.97 1.66
C SER A 69 -4.46 6.70 1.14
N PHE A 70 -5.14 5.96 2.02
CA PHE A 70 -5.84 4.74 1.62
C PHE A 70 -7.04 5.04 0.71
N ALA A 71 -7.76 6.13 0.95
CA ALA A 71 -8.83 6.59 0.06
C ALA A 71 -8.29 6.98 -1.32
N MET A 72 -7.14 7.69 -1.40
CA MET A 72 -6.50 8.03 -2.66
C MET A 72 -6.02 6.80 -3.44
N VAL A 73 -5.39 5.82 -2.78
CA VAL A 73 -4.95 4.57 -3.42
C VAL A 73 -6.14 3.77 -3.93
N ARG A 74 -7.22 3.68 -3.15
CA ARG A 74 -8.45 3.00 -3.57
C ARG A 74 -9.03 3.64 -4.84
N GLU A 75 -9.10 4.95 -4.90
CA GLU A 75 -9.61 5.68 -6.05
C GLU A 75 -8.66 5.56 -7.25
N ALA A 76 -7.35 5.69 -7.06
CA ALA A 76 -6.37 5.49 -8.12
C ALA A 76 -6.45 4.08 -8.71
N SER A 77 -6.58 3.06 -7.87
CA SER A 77 -6.79 1.66 -8.29
C SER A 77 -8.07 1.48 -9.11
N LYS A 78 -9.15 2.12 -8.71
CA LYS A 78 -10.42 2.14 -9.45
C LYS A 78 -10.26 2.80 -10.82
N ARG A 79 -9.57 3.94 -10.90
CA ARG A 79 -9.36 4.69 -12.15
C ARG A 79 -8.41 4.00 -13.12
N THR A 80 -7.36 3.34 -12.61
CA THR A 80 -6.30 2.75 -13.44
C THR A 80 -6.56 1.30 -13.79
N LEU A 81 -7.04 0.50 -12.83
CA LEU A 81 -7.23 -0.95 -12.98
C LEU A 81 -8.69 -1.38 -13.01
N GLY A 82 -9.65 -0.48 -12.77
CA GLY A 82 -11.05 -0.84 -12.55
C GLY A 82 -11.28 -1.66 -11.27
N GLN A 83 -10.32 -1.68 -10.34
CA GLN A 83 -10.35 -2.50 -9.13
C GLN A 83 -10.45 -1.61 -7.88
N ARG A 84 -11.58 -1.66 -7.20
CA ARG A 84 -11.78 -0.99 -5.92
C ARG A 84 -11.39 -1.94 -4.79
N HIS A 85 -10.52 -1.52 -3.88
CA HIS A 85 -10.20 -2.31 -2.68
C HIS A 85 -11.44 -2.59 -1.84
N PHE A 86 -11.63 -3.83 -1.42
CA PHE A 86 -12.65 -4.21 -0.45
C PHE A 86 -12.25 -3.76 0.97
N ASP A 87 -13.23 -3.62 1.85
CA ASP A 87 -12.99 -3.18 3.22
C ASP A 87 -12.03 -4.09 3.99
N VAL A 88 -12.10 -5.41 3.77
CA VAL A 88 -11.16 -6.36 4.36
C VAL A 88 -9.73 -6.18 3.84
N GLN A 89 -9.57 -5.71 2.61
CA GLN A 89 -8.26 -5.41 2.02
C GLN A 89 -7.65 -4.15 2.62
N LEU A 90 -8.45 -3.15 2.97
CA LEU A 90 -7.98 -1.98 3.74
C LEU A 90 -7.46 -2.41 5.12
N ILE A 91 -8.14 -3.34 5.79
CA ILE A 91 -7.64 -3.91 7.05
C ILE A 91 -6.29 -4.59 6.83
N GLY A 92 -6.15 -5.39 5.76
CA GLY A 92 -4.87 -6.01 5.38
C GLY A 92 -3.76 -5.00 5.21
N GLY A 93 -4.02 -3.90 4.51
CA GLY A 93 -3.07 -2.78 4.34
C GLY A 93 -2.68 -2.13 5.66
N MET A 94 -3.63 -1.91 6.57
CA MET A 94 -3.36 -1.38 7.92
C MET A 94 -2.51 -2.33 8.76
N VAL A 95 -2.74 -3.64 8.66
CA VAL A 95 -1.91 -4.65 9.34
C VAL A 95 -0.47 -4.58 8.84
N LEU A 96 -0.26 -4.50 7.51
CA LEU A 96 1.08 -4.36 6.92
C LEU A 96 1.76 -3.07 7.36
N HIS A 97 1.06 -1.94 7.32
CA HIS A 97 1.61 -0.65 7.75
C HIS A 97 2.05 -0.66 9.22
N ASN A 98 1.33 -1.37 10.09
CA ASN A 98 1.68 -1.55 11.49
C ASN A 98 2.76 -2.63 11.74
N GLY A 99 3.45 -3.12 10.70
CA GLY A 99 4.50 -4.15 10.82
C GLY A 99 3.97 -5.54 11.17
N GLY A 100 2.68 -5.78 10.97
CA GLY A 100 2.06 -7.09 11.22
C GLY A 100 2.08 -8.00 9.99
N ILE A 101 1.66 -9.24 10.18
CA ILE A 101 1.48 -10.23 9.12
C ILE A 101 -0.01 -10.28 8.76
N SER A 102 -0.33 -9.99 7.50
CA SER A 102 -1.69 -10.12 6.96
C SER A 102 -1.79 -11.42 6.18
N GLU A 103 -2.38 -12.44 6.81
CA GLU A 103 -2.65 -13.71 6.13
C GLU A 103 -3.89 -13.56 5.24
N MET A 104 -3.72 -13.88 3.97
CA MET A 104 -4.79 -13.84 2.96
C MET A 104 -4.70 -15.07 2.08
N LYS A 105 -5.86 -15.65 1.73
CA LYS A 105 -5.93 -16.80 0.82
C LYS A 105 -5.49 -16.43 -0.60
N THR A 106 -5.14 -17.44 -1.38
CA THR A 106 -4.86 -17.28 -2.80
C THR A 106 -6.10 -16.69 -3.51
N GLY A 107 -5.88 -15.65 -4.34
CA GLY A 107 -6.96 -14.96 -5.03
C GLY A 107 -7.60 -13.79 -4.28
N GLU A 108 -7.28 -13.56 -3.01
CA GLU A 108 -7.84 -12.44 -2.22
C GLU A 108 -7.18 -11.07 -2.48
N GLY A 109 -6.29 -10.98 -3.47
CA GLY A 109 -5.71 -9.70 -3.91
C GLY A 109 -4.55 -9.19 -3.06
N LYS A 110 -3.68 -10.07 -2.54
CA LYS A 110 -2.50 -9.68 -1.76
C LYS A 110 -1.64 -8.61 -2.44
N THR A 111 -1.43 -8.72 -3.76
CA THR A 111 -0.66 -7.76 -4.55
C THR A 111 -1.29 -6.37 -4.52
N LEU A 112 -2.63 -6.31 -4.63
CA LEU A 112 -3.37 -5.05 -4.56
C LEU A 112 -3.33 -4.45 -3.14
N VAL A 113 -3.45 -5.29 -2.10
CA VAL A 113 -3.38 -4.86 -0.68
C VAL A 113 -2.05 -4.20 -0.34
N SER A 114 -0.94 -4.72 -0.89
CA SER A 114 0.39 -4.16 -0.63
C SER A 114 0.53 -2.71 -1.07
N THR A 115 -0.24 -2.27 -2.08
CA THR A 115 -0.19 -0.89 -2.60
C THR A 115 -0.59 0.14 -1.55
N LEU A 116 -1.51 -0.19 -0.65
CA LEU A 116 -1.99 0.69 0.42
C LEU A 116 -0.87 1.08 1.37
N ALA A 117 -0.20 0.09 1.96
CA ALA A 117 0.91 0.31 2.87
C ALA A 117 2.13 0.90 2.16
N ALA A 118 2.43 0.44 0.93
CA ALA A 118 3.55 0.93 0.15
C ALA A 118 3.40 2.42 -0.18
N PHE A 119 2.23 2.84 -0.65
CA PHE A 119 1.96 4.25 -0.93
C PHE A 119 2.13 5.11 0.32
N LEU A 120 1.44 4.79 1.42
CA LEU A 120 1.51 5.56 2.65
C LEU A 120 2.95 5.73 3.12
N ASN A 121 3.71 4.63 3.19
CA ASN A 121 5.10 4.67 3.68
C ASN A 121 6.06 5.41 2.73
N SER A 122 5.81 5.41 1.41
CA SER A 122 6.62 6.14 0.44
C SER A 122 6.54 7.67 0.60
N LEU A 123 5.47 8.19 1.22
CA LEU A 123 5.30 9.62 1.47
C LEU A 123 6.38 10.18 2.42
N SER A 124 7.08 9.32 3.15
CA SER A 124 8.24 9.71 3.97
C SER A 124 9.48 10.11 3.16
N GLY A 125 9.51 9.82 1.85
CA GLY A 125 10.67 10.07 0.98
C GLY A 125 11.86 9.14 1.21
N LYS A 126 11.70 8.07 2.02
CA LYS A 126 12.80 7.12 2.34
C LYS A 126 12.87 5.91 1.40
N GLY A 127 11.97 5.84 0.42
CA GLY A 127 11.80 4.66 -0.43
C GLY A 127 11.09 3.50 0.28
N VAL A 128 10.43 2.65 -0.50
CA VAL A 128 9.77 1.43 -0.01
C VAL A 128 10.18 0.25 -0.87
N HIS A 129 10.57 -0.85 -0.24
CA HIS A 129 10.88 -2.09 -0.94
C HIS A 129 9.72 -3.07 -0.82
N ILE A 130 9.29 -3.62 -1.96
CA ILE A 130 8.29 -4.69 -2.03
C ILE A 130 9.01 -5.97 -2.47
N VAL A 131 9.12 -6.91 -1.55
CA VAL A 131 9.84 -8.16 -1.77
C VAL A 131 8.93 -9.22 -2.34
N THR A 132 9.33 -9.83 -3.46
CA THR A 132 8.63 -10.93 -4.11
C THR A 132 9.47 -12.21 -4.07
N VAL A 133 8.86 -13.36 -4.36
CA VAL A 133 9.54 -14.67 -4.30
C VAL A 133 10.38 -14.97 -5.54
N ASN A 134 10.16 -14.27 -6.66
CA ASN A 134 10.93 -14.46 -7.90
C ASN A 134 10.85 -13.21 -8.80
N ASP A 135 11.73 -13.14 -9.79
CA ASP A 135 11.85 -12.05 -10.76
C ASP A 135 10.61 -11.84 -11.61
N TYR A 136 9.94 -12.95 -12.00
CA TYR A 136 8.69 -12.84 -12.75
C TYR A 136 7.63 -12.07 -12.00
N LEU A 137 7.42 -12.37 -10.72
CA LEU A 137 6.48 -11.65 -9.88
C LEU A 137 6.92 -10.22 -9.61
N ALA A 138 8.24 -9.98 -9.43
CA ALA A 138 8.75 -8.62 -9.26
C ALA A 138 8.41 -7.73 -10.47
N ARG A 139 8.66 -8.22 -11.68
CA ARG A 139 8.33 -7.48 -12.91
C ARG A 139 6.84 -7.29 -13.10
N ARG A 140 6.07 -8.39 -13.00
CA ARG A 140 4.62 -8.38 -13.17
C ARG A 140 3.95 -7.40 -12.21
N ASP A 141 4.33 -7.46 -10.93
CA ASP A 141 3.70 -6.65 -9.89
C ASP A 141 4.16 -5.19 -9.98
N ALA A 142 5.42 -4.92 -10.35
CA ALA A 142 5.91 -3.58 -10.62
C ALA A 142 5.17 -2.91 -11.81
N GLU A 143 4.95 -3.64 -12.90
CA GLU A 143 4.21 -3.13 -14.05
C GLU A 143 2.73 -2.93 -13.74
N TRP A 144 2.11 -3.92 -13.12
CA TRP A 144 0.66 -3.90 -12.87
C TRP A 144 0.29 -2.88 -11.81
N MET A 145 0.89 -2.95 -10.63
CA MET A 145 0.63 -2.00 -9.53
C MET A 145 1.29 -0.64 -9.78
N GLY A 146 2.32 -0.59 -10.60
CA GLY A 146 2.97 0.63 -11.05
C GLY A 146 2.00 1.64 -11.66
N SER A 147 0.93 1.18 -12.32
CA SER A 147 -0.10 2.06 -12.85
C SER A 147 -0.80 2.89 -11.76
N ILE A 148 -1.03 2.31 -10.56
CA ILE A 148 -1.61 3.01 -9.40
C ILE A 148 -0.62 4.05 -8.88
N PHE A 149 0.63 3.64 -8.67
CA PHE A 149 1.67 4.51 -8.10
C PHE A 149 2.00 5.68 -9.03
N ASN A 150 2.18 5.40 -10.33
CA ASN A 150 2.43 6.44 -11.34
C ASN A 150 1.26 7.43 -11.43
N TYR A 151 0.01 6.96 -11.33
CA TYR A 151 -1.17 7.82 -11.29
C TYR A 151 -1.14 8.79 -10.10
N LEU A 152 -0.56 8.35 -8.97
CA LEU A 152 -0.37 9.13 -7.74
C LEU A 152 0.99 9.87 -7.70
N GLY A 153 1.72 9.92 -8.83
CA GLY A 153 2.97 10.68 -8.96
C GLY A 153 4.18 10.07 -8.27
N LEU A 154 4.16 8.74 -8.03
CA LEU A 154 5.29 8.00 -7.49
C LEU A 154 6.02 7.23 -8.58
N SER A 155 7.36 7.19 -8.49
CA SER A 155 8.22 6.38 -9.33
C SER A 155 8.31 4.94 -8.83
N VAL A 156 8.39 3.99 -9.80
CA VAL A 156 8.48 2.55 -9.50
C VAL A 156 9.69 1.96 -10.18
N GLY A 157 10.56 1.31 -9.41
CA GLY A 157 11.70 0.54 -9.87
C GLY A 157 11.48 -0.96 -9.72
N CYS A 158 12.28 -1.75 -10.44
CA CYS A 158 12.27 -3.20 -10.37
C CYS A 158 13.68 -3.76 -10.44
N LEU A 159 14.08 -4.48 -9.40
CA LEU A 159 15.36 -5.20 -9.31
C LEU A 159 15.17 -6.68 -9.59
N THR A 160 15.89 -7.16 -10.58
CA THR A 160 15.89 -8.55 -10.99
C THR A 160 17.32 -8.97 -11.35
N ASN A 161 17.53 -10.27 -11.55
CA ASN A 161 18.83 -10.83 -11.97
C ASN A 161 19.39 -10.19 -13.26
N ASP A 162 18.52 -9.64 -14.13
CA ASP A 162 18.95 -8.95 -15.36
C ASP A 162 19.28 -7.46 -15.13
N THR A 163 19.11 -6.95 -13.90
CA THR A 163 19.49 -5.58 -13.56
C THR A 163 21.00 -5.52 -13.30
N GLU A 164 21.77 -5.54 -14.42
CA GLU A 164 23.22 -5.54 -14.36
C GLU A 164 23.80 -4.14 -14.21
N GLY A 165 24.87 -4.05 -13.42
CA GLY A 165 25.65 -2.84 -13.22
C GLY A 165 25.14 -1.96 -12.08
N ARG A 166 26.09 -1.45 -11.31
CA ARG A 166 25.86 -0.67 -10.08
C ARG A 166 24.99 0.57 -10.32
N GLU A 167 25.17 1.25 -11.43
CA GLU A 167 24.42 2.50 -11.70
C GLU A 167 22.96 2.21 -12.01
N LYS A 168 22.65 1.19 -12.82
CA LYS A 168 21.27 0.78 -13.07
C LYS A 168 20.54 0.36 -11.80
N ARG A 169 21.24 -0.37 -10.91
CA ARG A 169 20.66 -0.76 -9.62
C ARG A 169 20.36 0.45 -8.76
N LYS A 170 21.26 1.44 -8.68
CA LYS A 170 21.02 2.69 -7.97
C LYS A 170 19.82 3.46 -8.52
N GLU A 171 19.64 3.49 -9.84
CA GLU A 171 18.45 4.11 -10.45
C GLU A 171 17.16 3.46 -9.98
N GLN A 172 17.14 2.12 -9.86
CA GLN A 172 15.96 1.42 -9.34
C GLN A 172 15.73 1.73 -7.86
N TYR A 173 16.77 1.80 -7.06
CA TYR A 173 16.69 2.18 -5.64
C TYR A 173 16.30 3.64 -5.42
N ALA A 174 16.57 4.52 -6.38
CA ALA A 174 16.20 5.93 -6.31
C ALA A 174 14.69 6.17 -6.52
N CYS A 175 13.92 5.15 -6.95
CA CYS A 175 12.48 5.22 -7.08
C CYS A 175 11.79 5.27 -5.70
N ASP A 176 10.59 5.86 -5.65
CA ASP A 176 9.78 5.90 -4.43
C ASP A 176 9.42 4.49 -3.94
N ILE A 177 9.19 3.56 -4.87
CA ILE A 177 8.87 2.15 -4.60
C ILE A 177 9.73 1.26 -5.49
N THR A 178 10.40 0.28 -4.89
CA THR A 178 11.25 -0.67 -5.62
C THR A 178 10.78 -2.10 -5.35
N TYR A 179 10.37 -2.78 -6.42
CA TYR A 179 10.09 -4.22 -6.39
C TYR A 179 11.37 -5.03 -6.61
N GLY A 180 11.48 -6.18 -5.99
CA GLY A 180 12.61 -7.08 -6.20
C GLY A 180 12.46 -8.38 -5.43
N THR A 181 13.39 -9.31 -5.62
CA THR A 181 13.43 -10.54 -4.84
C THR A 181 14.23 -10.34 -3.55
N ASN A 182 14.03 -11.23 -2.59
CA ASN A 182 14.82 -11.26 -1.36
C ASN A 182 16.32 -11.42 -1.64
N ASN A 183 16.68 -12.15 -2.70
CA ASN A 183 18.09 -12.33 -3.10
C ASN A 183 18.69 -11.00 -3.57
N GLU A 184 17.99 -10.27 -4.45
CA GLU A 184 18.45 -8.99 -4.97
C GLU A 184 18.71 -7.98 -3.87
N PHE A 185 17.74 -7.80 -2.97
CA PHE A 185 17.91 -6.92 -1.82
C PHE A 185 18.97 -7.40 -0.84
N GLY A 186 19.07 -8.73 -0.61
CA GLY A 186 20.01 -9.31 0.33
C GLY A 186 21.47 -9.22 -0.14
N PHE A 187 21.73 -9.34 -1.44
CA PHE A 187 23.10 -9.22 -2.00
C PHE A 187 23.55 -7.76 -2.14
N ASP A 188 22.63 -6.81 -2.24
CA ASP A 188 22.96 -5.39 -2.32
C ASP A 188 23.18 -4.74 -0.95
N TYR A 189 22.70 -5.37 0.15
CA TYR A 189 22.87 -4.88 1.52
C TYR A 189 24.26 -5.19 2.04
#